data_60274fb1f72344d17b216f3d7a16bb40
#
_entry.id   60274fb1f72344d17b216f3d7a16bb40
#
_cell.length_a   1.000
_cell.length_b   1.000
_cell.length_c   1.000
_cell.angle_alpha   90.00
_cell.angle_beta   90.00
_cell.angle_gamma   90.00
#
_symmetry.space_group_name_H-M   'P 1'
#
loop_
_entity.id
_entity.type
_entity.pdbx_description
1 polymer ?
#
loop_
_entity_poly.entity_id
_entity_poly.type
_entity_poly.pdbx_seq_one_letter_code
_entity_poly.pdbx_strand_id
1 'polypeptide(L)'
;MAGYGFRPYVINRSSPTPLMMFMVKTRAMPYGIAVTASHNPAIYNGIKVFTAGGRDADRTVTDKIEAEIAQINPDTIKSMDYDAAVAAGVITEHNPTNEYIDSILSAIDVEAIKNAQLRIALDPMYGVSQTSLSMILMTCRCDLEIIHDRHDTLFGGKLPAPNEDTL
;
A
#
# COMPACT_ATOMS: atom_id res chain seq x y z
N MET A 1 12.97 -7.21 11.52
CA MET A 1 12.99 -5.86 12.11
C MET A 1 12.86 -5.94 13.64
N ALA A 2 11.81 -6.56 14.18
CA ALA A 2 11.63 -6.69 15.64
C ALA A 2 12.82 -7.34 16.35
N GLY A 3 13.40 -8.42 15.79
CA GLY A 3 14.60 -9.09 16.34
C GLY A 3 15.86 -8.21 16.45
N TYR A 4 15.85 -7.02 15.83
CA TYR A 4 16.92 -6.02 15.90
C TYR A 4 16.52 -4.78 16.73
N GLY A 5 15.44 -4.84 17.50
CA GLY A 5 15.00 -3.77 18.38
C GLY A 5 14.20 -2.64 17.70
N PHE A 6 13.84 -2.77 16.43
CA PHE A 6 12.90 -1.86 15.80
C PHE A 6 11.49 -2.12 16.33
N ARG A 7 10.66 -1.07 16.30
CA ARG A 7 9.22 -1.14 16.61
C ARG A 7 8.40 -0.91 15.36
N PRO A 8 8.11 -1.95 14.57
CA PRO A 8 7.36 -1.80 13.33
C PRO A 8 5.89 -1.46 13.58
N TYR A 9 5.36 -0.56 12.75
CA TYR A 9 3.92 -0.47 12.49
C TYR A 9 3.61 -1.34 11.29
N VAL A 10 2.69 -2.28 11.45
CA VAL A 10 2.27 -3.19 10.38
C VAL A 10 0.86 -2.82 9.97
N ILE A 11 0.68 -2.50 8.69
CA ILE A 11 -0.66 -2.33 8.13
C ILE A 11 -1.26 -3.72 7.96
N ASN A 12 -2.33 -4.01 8.71
CA ASN A 12 -2.90 -5.35 8.86
C ASN A 12 -3.82 -5.77 7.71
N ARG A 13 -3.74 -5.10 6.57
CA ARG A 13 -4.47 -5.43 5.34
C ARG A 13 -3.74 -4.93 4.10
N SER A 14 -4.02 -5.56 2.96
CA SER A 14 -3.55 -5.08 1.67
C SER A 14 -4.01 -3.65 1.42
N SER A 15 -3.09 -2.78 1.03
CA SER A 15 -3.33 -1.35 0.92
C SER A 15 -2.54 -0.75 -0.24
N PRO A 16 -3.02 0.33 -0.87
CA PRO A 16 -2.27 0.98 -1.95
C PRO A 16 -0.98 1.64 -1.42
N THR A 17 0.06 1.66 -2.24
CA THR A 17 1.35 2.25 -1.85
C THR A 17 1.26 3.72 -1.42
N PRO A 18 0.37 4.58 -1.97
CA PRO A 18 0.18 5.93 -1.46
C PRO A 18 -0.30 5.99 0.00
N LEU A 19 -1.04 4.99 0.49
CA LEU A 19 -1.41 4.91 1.90
C LEU A 19 -0.17 4.66 2.78
N MET A 20 0.79 3.84 2.33
CA MET A 20 2.06 3.65 3.03
C MET A 20 2.85 4.96 3.08
N MET A 21 2.93 5.70 1.96
CA MET A 21 3.59 7.01 1.88
C MET A 21 2.94 8.02 2.84
N PHE A 22 1.60 8.03 2.89
CA PHE A 22 0.82 8.83 3.82
C PHE A 22 1.19 8.51 5.28
N MET A 23 1.26 7.23 5.66
CA MET A 23 1.64 6.81 7.02
C MET A 23 3.06 7.24 7.38
N VAL A 24 4.03 7.03 6.48
CA VAL A 24 5.41 7.45 6.71
C VAL A 24 5.49 8.96 6.96
N LYS A 25 4.75 9.74 6.18
CA LYS A 25 4.71 11.20 6.32
C LYS A 25 4.02 11.65 7.61
N THR A 26 2.79 11.18 7.85
CA THR A 26 1.95 11.69 8.96
C THR A 26 2.41 11.22 10.32
N ARG A 27 3.03 10.04 10.42
CA ARG A 27 3.61 9.50 11.64
C ARG A 27 5.10 9.86 11.82
N ALA A 28 5.65 10.71 10.93
CA ALA A 28 7.05 11.11 10.93
C ALA A 28 8.03 9.92 11.04
N MET A 29 7.69 8.83 10.34
CA MET A 29 8.53 7.63 10.34
C MET A 29 9.78 7.84 9.49
N PRO A 30 10.94 7.31 9.90
CA PRO A 30 12.15 7.43 9.10
C PRO A 30 12.10 6.61 7.80
N TYR A 31 11.40 5.46 7.83
CA TYR A 31 11.27 4.56 6.69
C TYR A 31 9.90 3.86 6.68
N GLY A 32 9.48 3.49 5.47
CA GLY A 32 8.38 2.55 5.23
C GLY A 32 8.83 1.46 4.25
N ILE A 33 8.24 0.28 4.35
CA ILE A 33 8.52 -0.85 3.48
C ILE A 33 7.18 -1.43 3.01
N ALA A 34 7.02 -1.59 1.70
CA ALA A 34 5.88 -2.30 1.12
C ALA A 34 6.36 -3.50 0.30
N VAL A 35 5.70 -4.63 0.50
CA VAL A 35 5.91 -5.83 -0.33
C VAL A 35 4.90 -5.78 -1.46
N THR A 36 5.38 -5.58 -2.69
CA THR A 36 4.53 -5.43 -3.88
C THR A 36 5.33 -5.62 -5.16
N ALA A 37 4.72 -6.24 -6.15
CA ALA A 37 5.25 -6.33 -7.51
C ALA A 37 4.65 -5.26 -8.45
N SER A 38 3.93 -4.24 -7.90
CA SER A 38 3.24 -3.24 -8.71
C SER A 38 2.24 -3.90 -9.66
N HIS A 39 2.43 -3.75 -10.97
CA HIS A 39 1.61 -4.29 -12.06
C HIS A 39 2.28 -5.47 -12.79
N ASN A 40 3.30 -6.07 -12.20
CA ASN A 40 3.97 -7.25 -12.77
C ASN A 40 3.08 -8.50 -12.65
N PRO A 41 3.35 -9.54 -13.44
CA PRO A 41 2.64 -10.83 -13.31
C PRO A 41 2.64 -11.36 -11.87
N ALA A 42 1.59 -12.10 -11.51
CA ALA A 42 1.36 -12.60 -10.15
C ALA A 42 2.50 -13.47 -9.57
N ILE A 43 3.35 -14.04 -10.42
CA ILE A 43 4.52 -14.83 -10.00
C ILE A 43 5.68 -13.99 -9.45
N TYR A 44 5.65 -12.68 -9.66
CA TYR A 44 6.69 -11.76 -9.18
C TYR A 44 6.27 -11.12 -7.86
N ASN A 45 7.27 -10.75 -7.09
CA ASN A 45 7.11 -9.88 -5.94
C ASN A 45 8.35 -9.00 -5.79
N GLY A 46 8.26 -7.98 -4.94
CA GLY A 46 9.35 -7.04 -4.71
C GLY A 46 9.19 -6.27 -3.42
N ILE A 47 10.18 -5.46 -3.11
CA ILE A 47 10.19 -4.60 -1.93
C ILE A 47 10.35 -3.16 -2.40
N LYS A 48 9.40 -2.30 -2.02
CA LYS A 48 9.54 -0.86 -2.12
C LYS A 48 9.93 -0.27 -0.78
N VAL A 49 10.89 0.66 -0.80
CA VAL A 49 11.32 1.40 0.38
C VAL A 49 10.88 2.85 0.24
N PHE A 50 10.30 3.38 1.30
CA PHE A 50 9.93 4.80 1.42
C PHE A 50 10.83 5.45 2.47
N THR A 51 11.24 6.68 2.21
CA THR A 51 12.07 7.48 3.11
C THR A 51 11.23 8.50 3.87
N ALA A 52 11.83 9.19 4.83
CA ALA A 52 11.19 10.22 5.61
C ALA A 52 10.44 11.25 4.74
N GLY A 53 9.23 11.62 5.17
CA GLY A 53 8.32 12.47 4.40
C GLY A 53 7.44 11.70 3.40
N GLY A 54 7.50 10.36 3.38
CA GLY A 54 6.64 9.52 2.54
C GLY A 54 7.01 9.55 1.05
N ARG A 55 8.30 9.54 0.73
CA ARG A 55 8.82 9.55 -0.64
C ARG A 55 9.38 8.18 -1.00
N ASP A 56 9.26 7.77 -2.25
CA ASP A 56 10.01 6.62 -2.74
C ASP A 56 11.52 6.83 -2.51
N ALA A 57 12.20 5.77 -2.08
CA ALA A 57 13.66 5.79 -1.99
C ALA A 57 14.26 5.96 -3.39
N ASP A 58 15.18 6.90 -3.54
CA ASP A 58 15.92 7.05 -4.77
C ASP A 58 16.96 5.93 -4.96
N ARG A 59 17.54 5.88 -6.15
CA ARG A 59 18.51 4.85 -6.49
C ARG A 59 19.74 4.85 -5.57
N THR A 60 20.16 6.01 -5.09
CA THR A 60 21.30 6.13 -4.18
C THR A 60 21.03 5.41 -2.85
N VAL A 61 19.80 5.45 -2.37
CA VAL A 61 19.37 4.75 -1.13
C VAL A 61 19.23 3.26 -1.39
N THR A 62 18.57 2.86 -2.50
CA THR A 62 18.36 1.44 -2.81
C THR A 62 19.65 0.71 -3.11
N ASP A 63 20.57 1.31 -3.87
CA ASP A 63 21.89 0.72 -4.17
C ASP A 63 22.70 0.46 -2.87
N LYS A 64 22.62 1.36 -1.88
CA LYS A 64 23.25 1.14 -0.57
C LYS A 64 22.62 -0.02 0.19
N ILE A 65 21.29 -0.08 0.19
CA ILE A 65 20.55 -1.18 0.85
C ILE A 65 20.92 -2.52 0.21
N GLU A 66 20.97 -2.60 -1.12
CA GLU A 66 21.34 -3.81 -1.85
C GLU A 66 22.78 -4.23 -1.56
N ALA A 67 23.71 -3.26 -1.51
CA ALA A 67 25.11 -3.53 -1.17
C ALA A 67 25.26 -4.10 0.26
N GLU A 68 24.52 -3.58 1.23
CA GLU A 68 24.51 -4.10 2.60
C GLU A 68 23.87 -5.51 2.67
N ILE A 69 22.75 -5.72 1.98
CA ILE A 69 22.08 -7.03 1.92
C ILE A 69 23.02 -8.10 1.35
N ALA A 70 23.80 -7.77 0.32
CA ALA A 70 24.74 -8.71 -0.29
C ALA A 70 25.85 -9.21 0.66
N GLN A 71 26.09 -8.51 1.77
CA GLN A 71 27.08 -8.85 2.78
C GLN A 71 26.48 -9.64 3.96
N ILE A 72 25.16 -9.74 4.06
CA ILE A 72 24.48 -10.40 5.18
C ILE A 72 24.52 -11.92 4.99
N ASN A 73 25.01 -12.63 6.01
CA ASN A 73 24.80 -14.07 6.08
C ASN A 73 23.37 -14.36 6.55
N PRO A 74 22.51 -15.00 5.73
CA PRO A 74 21.13 -15.31 6.09
C PRO A 74 20.97 -16.06 7.42
N ASP A 75 21.92 -16.94 7.75
CA ASP A 75 21.89 -17.76 8.98
C ASP A 75 22.07 -16.94 10.26
N THR A 76 22.56 -15.69 10.14
CA THR A 76 22.75 -14.79 11.28
C THR A 76 21.60 -13.83 11.50
N ILE A 77 20.55 -13.90 10.67
CA ILE A 77 19.39 -13.00 10.78
C ILE A 77 18.60 -13.30 12.05
N LYS A 78 18.49 -12.27 12.91
CA LYS A 78 17.67 -12.35 14.11
C LYS A 78 16.20 -12.24 13.76
N SER A 79 15.42 -13.23 14.16
CA SER A 79 13.97 -13.22 14.04
C SER A 79 13.30 -13.15 15.41
N MET A 80 12.04 -12.78 15.39
CA MET A 80 11.14 -12.81 16.53
C MET A 80 9.82 -13.38 16.04
N ASP A 81 9.18 -14.21 16.84
CA ASP A 81 7.84 -14.71 16.51
C ASP A 81 6.87 -13.52 16.41
N TYR A 82 6.03 -13.54 15.38
CA TYR A 82 5.16 -12.41 15.06
C TYR A 82 4.12 -12.18 16.15
N ASP A 83 3.41 -13.22 16.55
CA ASP A 83 2.31 -13.12 17.53
C ASP A 83 2.86 -12.73 18.90
N ALA A 84 4.00 -13.30 19.29
CA ALA A 84 4.69 -12.91 20.52
C ALA A 84 5.15 -11.45 20.49
N ALA A 85 5.61 -10.95 19.34
CA ALA A 85 6.02 -9.55 19.19
C ALA A 85 4.84 -8.59 19.25
N VAL A 86 3.68 -8.95 18.69
CA VAL A 86 2.42 -8.20 18.80
C VAL A 86 1.95 -8.20 20.25
N ALA A 87 1.89 -9.35 20.90
CA ALA A 87 1.47 -9.49 22.29
C ALA A 87 2.36 -8.69 23.27
N ALA A 88 3.66 -8.60 22.98
CA ALA A 88 4.63 -7.81 23.75
C ALA A 88 4.62 -6.29 23.40
N GLY A 89 3.78 -5.85 22.44
CA GLY A 89 3.73 -4.46 22.00
C GLY A 89 4.97 -3.97 21.27
N VAL A 90 5.80 -4.88 20.76
CA VAL A 90 6.95 -4.57 19.92
C VAL A 90 6.49 -4.25 18.50
N ILE A 91 5.52 -5.00 17.99
CA ILE A 91 4.83 -4.75 16.72
C ILE A 91 3.47 -4.12 17.05
N THR A 92 3.14 -3.03 16.36
CA THR A 92 1.81 -2.41 16.42
C THR A 92 1.11 -2.67 15.10
N GLU A 93 0.00 -3.41 15.13
CA GLU A 93 -0.89 -3.53 13.98
C GLU A 93 -1.79 -2.30 13.88
N HIS A 94 -1.99 -1.82 12.67
CA HIS A 94 -2.80 -0.63 12.42
C HIS A 94 -3.54 -0.70 11.10
N ASN A 95 -4.75 -0.15 11.07
CA ASN A 95 -5.53 0.03 9.84
C ASN A 95 -5.78 1.53 9.60
N PRO A 96 -4.95 2.20 8.81
CA PRO A 96 -5.06 3.64 8.57
C PRO A 96 -6.00 4.01 7.42
N THR A 97 -6.83 3.09 6.94
CA THR A 97 -7.66 3.31 5.74
C THR A 97 -8.56 4.53 5.89
N ASN A 98 -9.23 4.71 7.02
CA ASN A 98 -10.13 5.84 7.24
C ASN A 98 -9.35 7.16 7.31
N GLU A 99 -8.25 7.20 8.07
CA GLU A 99 -7.38 8.38 8.16
C GLU A 99 -6.87 8.82 6.76
N TYR A 100 -6.53 7.85 5.93
CA TYR A 100 -6.08 8.09 4.56
C TYR A 100 -7.21 8.63 3.67
N ILE A 101 -8.40 8.02 3.72
CA ILE A 101 -9.57 8.48 2.97
C ILE A 101 -9.96 9.90 3.39
N ASP A 102 -10.03 10.18 4.69
CA ASP A 102 -10.36 11.51 5.23
C ASP A 102 -9.33 12.56 4.76
N SER A 103 -8.06 12.19 4.71
CA SER A 103 -7.00 13.07 4.18
C SER A 103 -7.20 13.40 2.71
N ILE A 104 -7.63 12.44 1.89
CA ILE A 104 -7.93 12.68 0.47
C ILE A 104 -9.17 13.57 0.34
N LEU A 105 -10.25 13.23 1.05
CA LEU A 105 -11.50 14.01 1.01
C LEU A 105 -11.29 15.46 1.45
N SER A 106 -10.38 15.71 2.38
CA SER A 106 -10.04 17.07 2.80
C SER A 106 -9.22 17.85 1.78
N ALA A 107 -8.58 17.17 0.83
CA ALA A 107 -7.71 17.77 -0.19
C ALA A 107 -8.41 18.01 -1.53
N ILE A 108 -9.64 17.50 -1.72
CA ILE A 108 -10.40 17.60 -2.97
C ILE A 108 -11.67 18.45 -2.76
N ASP A 109 -12.20 19.00 -3.83
CA ASP A 109 -13.50 19.70 -3.81
C ASP A 109 -14.66 18.69 -3.92
N VAL A 110 -15.04 18.13 -2.78
CA VAL A 110 -16.12 17.14 -2.67
C VAL A 110 -17.45 17.70 -3.19
N GLU A 111 -17.76 18.97 -2.94
CA GLU A 111 -19.02 19.57 -3.37
C GLU A 111 -19.07 19.77 -4.88
N ALA A 112 -17.97 20.15 -5.52
CA ALA A 112 -17.89 20.22 -6.98
C ALA A 112 -18.15 18.85 -7.62
N ILE A 113 -17.54 17.78 -7.06
CA ILE A 113 -17.74 16.41 -7.56
C ILE A 113 -19.19 15.95 -7.37
N LYS A 114 -19.80 16.21 -6.21
CA LYS A 114 -21.21 15.88 -5.95
C LYS A 114 -22.15 16.56 -6.94
N ASN A 115 -21.92 17.86 -7.20
CA ASN A 115 -22.75 18.64 -8.09
C ASN A 115 -22.62 18.23 -9.55
N ALA A 116 -21.51 17.62 -9.94
CA ALA A 116 -21.25 17.12 -11.28
C ALA A 116 -22.05 15.84 -11.61
N GLN A 117 -22.62 15.14 -10.61
CA GLN A 117 -23.44 13.93 -10.76
C GLN A 117 -22.78 12.87 -11.68
N LEU A 118 -21.52 12.59 -11.43
CA LEU A 118 -20.71 11.72 -12.28
C LEU A 118 -21.21 10.27 -12.23
N ARG A 119 -21.25 9.62 -13.41
CA ARG A 119 -21.33 8.18 -13.54
C ARG A 119 -19.94 7.64 -13.85
N ILE A 120 -19.47 6.68 -13.05
CA ILE A 120 -18.10 6.19 -13.08
C ILE A 120 -18.10 4.67 -13.15
N ALA A 121 -17.41 4.09 -14.12
CA ALA A 121 -17.00 2.70 -14.09
C ALA A 121 -15.62 2.60 -13.45
N LEU A 122 -15.52 1.85 -12.36
CA LEU A 122 -14.27 1.60 -11.65
C LEU A 122 -13.82 0.16 -11.89
N ASP A 123 -12.67 0.01 -12.52
CA ASP A 123 -11.98 -1.28 -12.65
C ASP A 123 -10.68 -1.26 -11.84
N PRO A 124 -10.66 -1.82 -10.63
CA PRO A 124 -9.44 -1.95 -9.83
C PRO A 124 -8.54 -3.09 -10.33
N MET A 125 -8.92 -3.84 -11.36
CA MET A 125 -8.18 -4.99 -11.89
C MET A 125 -7.78 -5.98 -10.77
N TYR A 126 -8.73 -6.31 -9.88
CA TYR A 126 -8.52 -7.13 -8.68
C TYR A 126 -7.53 -6.53 -7.67
N GLY A 127 -7.15 -5.27 -7.84
CA GLY A 127 -6.15 -4.58 -7.03
C GLY A 127 -6.72 -3.94 -5.75
N VAL A 128 -5.81 -3.42 -4.94
CA VAL A 128 -6.09 -2.91 -3.59
C VAL A 128 -6.79 -1.54 -3.55
N SER A 129 -6.88 -0.83 -4.68
CA SER A 129 -7.57 0.46 -4.76
C SER A 129 -9.10 0.35 -4.64
N GLN A 130 -9.65 -0.84 -4.87
CA GLN A 130 -11.08 -1.13 -4.77
C GLN A 130 -11.72 -0.47 -3.55
N THR A 131 -11.24 -0.74 -2.35
CA THR A 131 -11.86 -0.27 -1.11
C THR A 131 -11.75 1.25 -0.96
N SER A 132 -10.56 1.81 -1.06
CA SER A 132 -10.35 3.23 -0.77
C SER A 132 -10.96 4.14 -1.83
N LEU A 133 -10.78 3.80 -3.11
CA LEU A 133 -11.29 4.62 -4.20
C LEU A 133 -12.82 4.56 -4.30
N SER A 134 -13.43 3.37 -4.14
CA SER A 134 -14.89 3.27 -4.12
C SER A 134 -15.51 4.05 -2.97
N MET A 135 -14.91 3.99 -1.76
CA MET A 135 -15.41 4.77 -0.62
C MET A 135 -15.34 6.28 -0.87
N ILE A 136 -14.26 6.77 -1.48
CA ILE A 136 -14.13 8.19 -1.84
C ILE A 136 -15.20 8.60 -2.85
N LEU A 137 -15.36 7.84 -3.93
CA LEU A 137 -16.33 8.12 -4.99
C LEU A 137 -17.78 8.08 -4.49
N MET A 138 -18.11 7.07 -3.66
CA MET A 138 -19.44 6.98 -3.04
C MET A 138 -19.68 8.12 -2.05
N THR A 139 -18.69 8.56 -1.29
CA THR A 139 -18.80 9.75 -0.41
C THR A 139 -19.04 11.02 -1.24
N CYS A 140 -18.48 11.10 -2.42
CA CYS A 140 -18.71 12.17 -3.39
C CYS A 140 -20.03 12.00 -4.17
N ARG A 141 -20.88 11.00 -3.81
CA ARG A 141 -22.18 10.72 -4.44
C ARG A 141 -22.11 10.44 -5.94
N CYS A 142 -21.02 9.85 -6.42
CA CYS A 142 -20.94 9.35 -7.79
C CYS A 142 -21.85 8.13 -7.95
N ASP A 143 -22.47 8.00 -9.15
CA ASP A 143 -23.11 6.76 -9.59
C ASP A 143 -22.00 5.80 -10.04
N LEU A 144 -21.76 4.76 -9.23
CA LEU A 144 -20.55 3.94 -9.33
C LEU A 144 -20.90 2.51 -9.72
N GLU A 145 -20.35 2.07 -10.85
CA GLU A 145 -20.31 0.66 -11.25
C GLU A 145 -18.89 0.12 -11.07
N ILE A 146 -18.75 -1.00 -10.35
CA ILE A 146 -17.42 -1.59 -10.08
C ILE A 146 -17.36 -2.97 -10.74
N ILE A 147 -16.29 -3.19 -11.51
CA ILE A 147 -15.98 -4.47 -12.12
C ILE A 147 -14.65 -4.99 -11.58
N HIS A 148 -14.41 -6.32 -11.65
CA HIS A 148 -13.17 -6.95 -11.14
C HIS A 148 -12.81 -6.58 -9.70
N ASP A 149 -13.83 -6.47 -8.83
CA ASP A 149 -13.72 -6.01 -7.44
C ASP A 149 -13.47 -7.12 -6.42
N ARG A 150 -13.49 -8.38 -6.83
CA ARG A 150 -13.22 -9.52 -5.93
C ARG A 150 -11.72 -9.64 -5.62
N HIS A 151 -11.39 -10.28 -4.50
CA HIS A 151 -10.02 -10.67 -4.22
C HIS A 151 -9.64 -11.85 -5.14
N ASP A 152 -8.62 -11.65 -5.97
CA ASP A 152 -8.09 -12.68 -6.87
C ASP A 152 -6.58 -12.52 -6.98
N THR A 153 -5.83 -13.48 -6.43
CA THR A 153 -4.36 -13.47 -6.42
C THR A 153 -3.72 -13.70 -7.79
N LEU A 154 -4.52 -14.17 -8.77
CA LEU A 154 -4.09 -14.37 -10.15
C LEU A 154 -4.60 -13.27 -11.10
N PHE A 155 -5.28 -12.26 -10.57
CA PHE A 155 -5.80 -11.12 -11.34
C PHE A 155 -6.68 -11.52 -12.53
N GLY A 156 -7.57 -12.52 -12.33
CA GLY A 156 -8.42 -13.06 -13.40
C GLY A 156 -7.65 -13.77 -14.51
N GLY A 157 -6.39 -14.14 -14.26
CA GLY A 157 -5.51 -14.75 -15.25
C GLY A 157 -4.89 -13.77 -16.26
N LYS A 158 -5.06 -12.46 -16.04
CA LYS A 158 -4.51 -11.39 -16.88
C LYS A 158 -3.35 -10.67 -16.19
N LEU A 159 -2.60 -9.89 -16.95
CA LEU A 159 -1.62 -8.96 -16.40
C LEU A 159 -2.37 -7.80 -15.69
N PRO A 160 -2.05 -7.48 -14.42
CA PRO A 160 -2.72 -6.39 -13.69
C PRO A 160 -2.17 -5.00 -14.10
N ALA A 161 -2.12 -4.75 -15.38
CA ALA A 161 -1.67 -3.50 -15.98
C ALA A 161 -2.74 -2.98 -16.94
N PRO A 162 -3.24 -1.76 -16.80
CA PRO A 162 -4.28 -1.20 -17.66
C PRO A 162 -3.68 -0.87 -19.05
N ASN A 163 -3.99 -1.71 -20.02
CA ASN A 163 -3.61 -1.55 -21.41
C ASN A 163 -4.72 -2.10 -22.34
N GLU A 164 -4.56 -1.98 -23.66
CA GLU A 164 -5.56 -2.40 -24.65
C GLU A 164 -5.93 -3.89 -24.57
N ASP A 165 -5.02 -4.76 -24.10
CA ASP A 165 -5.25 -6.21 -24.03
C ASP A 165 -5.94 -6.63 -22.73
N THR A 166 -5.96 -5.77 -21.70
CA THR A 166 -6.39 -6.12 -20.35
C THR A 166 -7.66 -5.40 -19.90
N LEU A 167 -8.02 -4.29 -20.51
CA LEU A 167 -9.23 -3.50 -20.25
C LEU A 167 -10.44 -3.90 -21.10
#